data_b2cba09a84a4ad284c6a1abb6482f087
#
_entry.id   b2cba09a84a4ad284c6a1abb6482f087
#
_cell.length_a   1.000
_cell.length_b   1.000
_cell.length_c   1.000
_cell.angle_alpha   90.00
_cell.angle_beta   90.00
_cell.angle_gamma   90.00
#
_symmetry.space_group_name_H-M   'P 1'
#
loop_
_entity.id
_entity.type
_entity.pdbx_description
1 polymer ?
#
loop_
_entity_poly.entity_id
_entity_poly.type
_entity_poly.pdbx_seq_one_letter_code
_entity_poly.pdbx_strand_id
1 'polypeptide(L)'
;MIKIDETKLKKVYDENLKIYLEKTSRSKELFERARKVLPGGVSYTIRYYSPYPAYIVRAKGTRVWDVDGNEYIDLWMGHGTHILGHSPDFVIDNISNKIREGTHFGYENIYAVEYAEFLTKTLPNIEQIRFASSGTEANMYTLRLARAYSKRRYIIKFEGGWHGGLDQIHIGVTPPYNDPETLGLPHDFVKYTLVAPYNNIEVVEKYLKTYDVAAVLVEPVLGAGGCIEARRDFLKELRRLTQENDSLLIFDEVITGFRLAYGGGQEYYNIKADLVVYGKIIGGGFPGAGAFGGRSDVMDLLDHIKRPKGRERSGHGGTFVGNPVNMIAGYVLVKYLYDHKDLYTEFNNRWDHARRKIDKICEENDRICWTTGVGNMLGIHFTTRRPWDHRTTRLERINDDLPKIFHLYARNRGVLYISEDTIHLLPSMIHSDDEIDMFISIFTQYLNELLK
;
A
#
# COMPACT_ATOMS: atom_id res chain seq x y z
N MET A 1 -3.85 23.96 -23.06
CA MET A 1 -4.47 23.45 -21.81
C MET A 1 -5.81 22.84 -22.19
N ILE A 2 -6.04 21.58 -21.85
CA ILE A 2 -7.33 20.93 -22.01
C ILE A 2 -8.34 21.70 -21.15
N LYS A 3 -9.40 22.19 -21.77
CA LYS A 3 -10.44 22.95 -21.08
C LYS A 3 -11.59 21.99 -20.79
N ILE A 4 -11.76 21.62 -19.53
CA ILE A 4 -12.90 20.82 -19.09
C ILE A 4 -14.16 21.69 -19.13
N ASP A 5 -15.23 21.18 -19.71
CA ASP A 5 -16.54 21.83 -19.66
C ASP A 5 -17.18 21.58 -18.28
N GLU A 6 -17.12 22.60 -17.43
CA GLU A 6 -17.65 22.55 -16.05
C GLU A 6 -19.17 22.23 -16.03
N THR A 7 -19.90 22.60 -17.08
CA THR A 7 -21.34 22.29 -17.18
C THR A 7 -21.58 20.81 -17.40
N LYS A 8 -20.80 20.18 -18.28
CA LYS A 8 -20.85 18.74 -18.51
C LYS A 8 -20.38 17.98 -17.28
N LEU A 9 -19.29 18.42 -16.66
CA LEU A 9 -18.75 17.80 -15.43
C LEU A 9 -19.81 17.79 -14.32
N LYS A 10 -20.49 18.93 -14.10
CA LYS A 10 -21.57 19.04 -13.13
C LYS A 10 -22.77 18.14 -13.49
N LYS A 11 -23.15 18.07 -14.76
CA LYS A 11 -24.24 17.20 -15.21
C LYS A 11 -23.95 15.73 -14.92
N VAL A 12 -22.74 15.26 -15.28
CA VAL A 12 -22.31 13.86 -15.00
C VAL A 12 -22.34 13.59 -13.50
N TYR A 13 -21.86 14.54 -12.68
CA TYR A 13 -21.93 14.42 -11.22
C TYR A 13 -23.37 14.30 -10.71
N ASP A 14 -24.26 15.24 -11.07
CA ASP A 14 -25.63 15.33 -10.56
C ASP A 14 -26.44 14.07 -10.93
N GLU A 15 -26.31 13.58 -12.18
CA GLU A 15 -26.96 12.35 -12.64
C GLU A 15 -26.48 11.13 -11.85
N ASN A 16 -25.19 10.98 -11.66
CA ASN A 16 -24.63 9.85 -10.92
C ASN A 16 -24.88 9.95 -9.40
N LEU A 17 -24.94 11.15 -8.84
CA LEU A 17 -25.33 11.36 -7.44
C LEU A 17 -26.77 10.88 -7.20
N LYS A 18 -27.69 11.23 -8.09
CA LYS A 18 -29.08 10.77 -8.00
C LYS A 18 -29.18 9.23 -8.00
N ILE A 19 -28.50 8.57 -8.94
CA ILE A 19 -28.46 7.10 -9.02
C ILE A 19 -27.91 6.50 -7.71
N TYR A 20 -26.83 7.06 -7.17
CA TYR A 20 -26.23 6.56 -5.94
C TYR A 20 -27.18 6.69 -4.74
N LEU A 21 -27.83 7.83 -4.59
CA LEU A 21 -28.79 8.09 -3.50
C LEU A 21 -30.00 7.14 -3.55
N GLU A 22 -30.48 6.80 -4.75
CA GLU A 22 -31.59 5.86 -4.95
C GLU A 22 -31.18 4.42 -4.61
N LYS A 23 -29.93 4.02 -4.91
CA LYS A 23 -29.44 2.64 -4.72
C LYS A 23 -28.92 2.32 -3.32
N THR A 24 -28.66 3.33 -2.47
CA THR A 24 -27.87 3.15 -1.22
C THR A 24 -28.55 3.77 0.00
N SER A 25 -29.88 3.66 0.08
CA SER A 25 -30.67 4.26 1.19
C SER A 25 -30.30 3.72 2.56
N ARG A 26 -30.04 2.40 2.69
CA ARG A 26 -29.63 1.76 3.97
C ARG A 26 -28.20 2.16 4.36
N SER A 27 -27.31 2.29 3.40
CA SER A 27 -25.96 2.82 3.63
C SER A 27 -26.02 4.25 4.16
N LYS A 28 -26.92 5.10 3.63
CA LYS A 28 -27.17 6.45 4.15
C LYS A 28 -27.62 6.43 5.59
N GLU A 29 -28.60 5.62 5.95
CA GLU A 29 -29.09 5.49 7.34
C GLU A 29 -27.97 5.03 8.27
N LEU A 30 -27.14 4.06 7.85
CA LEU A 30 -26.00 3.61 8.65
C LEU A 30 -24.96 4.71 8.82
N PHE A 31 -24.69 5.51 7.77
CA PHE A 31 -23.77 6.63 7.87
C PHE A 31 -24.27 7.69 8.87
N GLU A 32 -25.55 8.03 8.84
CA GLU A 32 -26.16 8.96 9.82
C GLU A 32 -26.05 8.44 11.26
N ARG A 33 -26.20 7.13 11.47
CA ARG A 33 -25.96 6.48 12.78
C ARG A 33 -24.50 6.50 13.15
N ALA A 34 -23.61 6.15 12.22
CA ALA A 34 -22.18 6.10 12.41
C ALA A 34 -21.61 7.47 12.82
N ARG A 35 -22.08 8.56 12.21
CA ARG A 35 -21.66 9.92 12.56
C ARG A 35 -21.90 10.30 14.04
N LYS A 36 -22.82 9.62 14.71
CA LYS A 36 -23.10 9.87 16.14
C LYS A 36 -22.07 9.22 17.08
N VAL A 37 -21.35 8.20 16.59
CA VAL A 37 -20.46 7.37 17.41
C VAL A 37 -19.04 7.22 16.87
N LEU A 38 -18.85 7.49 15.57
CA LEU A 38 -17.55 7.49 14.90
C LEU A 38 -17.25 8.89 14.36
N PRO A 39 -16.11 9.47 14.67
CA PRO A 39 -15.69 10.74 14.07
C PRO A 39 -15.72 10.66 12.52
N GLY A 40 -16.47 11.57 11.87
CA GLY A 40 -16.67 11.57 10.43
C GLY A 40 -17.50 10.40 9.87
N GLY A 41 -18.11 9.55 10.73
CA GLY A 41 -18.95 8.42 10.32
C GLY A 41 -18.21 7.20 9.80
N VAL A 42 -16.89 7.16 9.93
CA VAL A 42 -16.04 6.07 9.44
C VAL A 42 -15.01 5.64 10.49
N SER A 43 -14.59 4.38 10.44
CA SER A 43 -13.57 3.84 11.34
C SER A 43 -12.14 4.19 10.89
N TYR A 44 -11.95 4.69 9.67
CA TYR A 44 -10.69 5.16 9.12
C TYR A 44 -10.97 6.15 7.98
N THR A 45 -10.36 7.33 8.00
CA THR A 45 -10.69 8.46 7.10
C THR A 45 -10.66 8.10 5.62
N ILE A 46 -9.70 7.29 5.16
CA ILE A 46 -9.59 6.88 3.75
C ILE A 46 -10.80 6.05 3.27
N ARG A 47 -11.62 5.52 4.19
CA ARG A 47 -12.84 4.76 3.86
C ARG A 47 -14.04 5.66 3.59
N TYR A 48 -13.88 6.96 3.77
CA TYR A 48 -14.90 7.93 3.40
C TYR A 48 -14.75 8.33 1.93
N TYR A 49 -15.85 8.41 1.23
CA TYR A 49 -16.03 9.05 -0.06
C TYR A 49 -17.43 9.68 -0.14
N SER A 50 -17.54 10.76 -0.90
CA SER A 50 -18.78 11.55 -1.00
C SER A 50 -19.87 10.82 -1.77
N PRO A 51 -21.18 10.97 -1.37
CA PRO A 51 -21.72 11.71 -0.21
C PRO A 51 -21.63 10.93 1.10
N TYR A 52 -21.46 9.61 1.05
CA TYR A 52 -21.23 8.65 2.13
C TYR A 52 -20.77 7.32 1.53
N PRO A 53 -20.04 6.49 2.30
CA PRO A 53 -19.58 5.20 1.81
C PRO A 53 -20.70 4.16 1.74
N ALA A 54 -20.61 3.22 0.80
CA ALA A 54 -21.35 1.96 0.84
C ALA A 54 -20.85 1.12 2.04
N TYR A 55 -21.77 0.54 2.80
CA TYR A 55 -21.44 -0.28 3.97
C TYR A 55 -21.40 -1.75 3.58
N ILE A 56 -20.21 -2.30 3.47
CA ILE A 56 -19.96 -3.66 3.01
C ILE A 56 -20.35 -4.67 4.10
N VAL A 57 -21.11 -5.70 3.73
CA VAL A 57 -21.56 -6.77 4.63
C VAL A 57 -21.02 -8.14 4.26
N ARG A 58 -20.49 -8.30 3.05
CA ARG A 58 -19.94 -9.56 2.56
C ARG A 58 -18.82 -9.31 1.55
N ALA A 59 -17.82 -10.19 1.55
CA ALA A 59 -16.76 -10.23 0.55
C ALA A 59 -16.38 -11.68 0.21
N LYS A 60 -16.22 -12.00 -1.07
CA LYS A 60 -15.76 -13.31 -1.55
C LYS A 60 -15.12 -13.18 -2.94
N GLY A 61 -13.99 -13.83 -3.14
CA GLY A 61 -13.27 -13.75 -4.41
C GLY A 61 -12.92 -12.31 -4.77
N THR A 62 -13.33 -11.84 -5.94
CA THR A 62 -13.13 -10.47 -6.43
C THR A 62 -14.27 -9.51 -6.10
N ARG A 63 -15.28 -9.96 -5.34
CA ARG A 63 -16.53 -9.24 -5.14
C ARG A 63 -16.76 -8.84 -3.69
N VAL A 64 -17.44 -7.68 -3.53
CA VAL A 64 -17.99 -7.22 -2.26
C VAL A 64 -19.46 -6.85 -2.44
N TRP A 65 -20.25 -7.01 -1.37
CA TRP A 65 -21.68 -6.68 -1.34
C TRP A 65 -21.96 -5.70 -0.22
N ASP A 66 -22.72 -4.65 -0.52
CA ASP A 66 -23.13 -3.68 0.48
C ASP A 66 -24.45 -4.09 1.19
N VAL A 67 -24.82 -3.31 2.19
CA VAL A 67 -26.04 -3.52 2.98
C VAL A 67 -27.32 -3.30 2.16
N ASP A 68 -27.24 -2.58 1.06
CA ASP A 68 -28.35 -2.31 0.14
C ASP A 68 -28.54 -3.45 -0.88
N GLY A 69 -27.61 -4.42 -0.94
CA GLY A 69 -27.62 -5.56 -1.83
C GLY A 69 -26.91 -5.33 -3.16
N ASN A 70 -26.23 -4.19 -3.31
CA ASN A 70 -25.43 -3.95 -4.50
C ASN A 70 -24.16 -4.79 -4.47
N GLU A 71 -23.77 -5.34 -5.62
CA GLU A 71 -22.53 -6.07 -5.84
C GLU A 71 -21.51 -5.22 -6.58
N TYR A 72 -20.25 -5.32 -6.15
CA TYR A 72 -19.13 -4.58 -6.75
C TYR A 72 -17.95 -5.50 -7.02
N ILE A 73 -17.28 -5.29 -8.16
CA ILE A 73 -15.90 -5.74 -8.38
C ILE A 73 -15.01 -4.90 -7.47
N ASP A 74 -14.24 -5.54 -6.59
CA ASP A 74 -13.33 -4.86 -5.67
C ASP A 74 -11.92 -4.77 -6.25
N LEU A 75 -11.54 -3.61 -6.77
CA LEU A 75 -10.18 -3.33 -7.25
C LEU A 75 -9.25 -2.79 -6.17
N TRP A 76 -9.71 -2.77 -4.90
CA TRP A 76 -8.91 -2.38 -3.74
C TRP A 76 -8.39 -3.55 -2.92
N MET A 77 -9.17 -4.64 -2.86
CA MET A 77 -8.80 -5.91 -2.23
C MET A 77 -8.28 -5.76 -0.80
N GLY A 78 -9.00 -4.99 0.04
CA GLY A 78 -8.61 -4.78 1.42
C GLY A 78 -7.24 -4.10 1.58
N HIS A 79 -7.01 -3.00 0.91
CA HIS A 79 -5.72 -2.30 0.85
C HIS A 79 -4.60 -3.14 0.19
N GLY A 80 -4.94 -3.98 -0.77
CA GLY A 80 -4.01 -4.87 -1.46
C GLY A 80 -3.62 -6.12 -0.66
N THR A 81 -4.36 -6.43 0.42
CA THR A 81 -4.09 -7.59 1.27
C THR A 81 -4.53 -8.91 0.61
N HIS A 82 -5.64 -8.89 -0.13
CA HIS A 82 -6.28 -10.10 -0.68
C HIS A 82 -5.78 -10.43 -2.09
N ILE A 83 -4.49 -10.79 -2.20
CA ILE A 83 -3.87 -11.08 -3.51
C ILE A 83 -4.50 -12.29 -4.23
N LEU A 84 -5.09 -13.24 -3.50
CA LEU A 84 -5.82 -14.39 -4.02
C LEU A 84 -7.35 -14.26 -3.81
N GLY A 85 -7.85 -13.01 -3.72
CA GLY A 85 -9.25 -12.75 -3.46
C GLY A 85 -9.64 -12.77 -2.00
N HIS A 86 -10.87 -12.31 -1.73
CA HIS A 86 -11.45 -12.36 -0.40
C HIS A 86 -11.73 -13.80 0.02
N SER A 87 -11.33 -14.14 1.24
CA SER A 87 -11.66 -15.42 1.91
C SER A 87 -11.40 -16.66 1.03
N PRO A 88 -10.17 -16.89 0.54
CA PRO A 88 -9.84 -18.09 -0.22
C PRO A 88 -10.06 -19.33 0.66
N ASP A 89 -10.80 -20.32 0.16
CA ASP A 89 -11.29 -21.45 0.95
C ASP A 89 -10.15 -22.24 1.60
N PHE A 90 -9.06 -22.47 0.88
CA PHE A 90 -7.92 -23.21 1.41
C PHE A 90 -7.25 -22.51 2.62
N VAL A 91 -7.28 -21.18 2.71
CA VAL A 91 -6.78 -20.43 3.87
C VAL A 91 -7.77 -20.53 5.02
N ILE A 92 -9.07 -20.32 4.74
CA ILE A 92 -10.15 -20.36 5.74
C ILE A 92 -10.23 -21.75 6.38
N ASP A 93 -10.18 -22.82 5.59
CA ASP A 93 -10.27 -24.21 6.08
C ASP A 93 -9.09 -24.57 7.00
N ASN A 94 -7.87 -24.16 6.64
CA ASN A 94 -6.70 -24.37 7.48
C ASN A 94 -6.80 -23.65 8.84
N ILE A 95 -7.40 -22.46 8.87
CA ILE A 95 -7.54 -21.68 10.12
C ILE A 95 -8.71 -22.15 10.95
N SER A 96 -9.86 -22.45 10.32
CA SER A 96 -11.12 -22.75 11.01
C SER A 96 -11.01 -23.85 12.06
N ASN A 97 -10.17 -24.83 11.84
CA ASN A 97 -9.90 -25.90 12.79
C ASN A 97 -8.94 -25.45 13.91
N LYS A 98 -7.96 -24.60 13.59
CA LYS A 98 -6.90 -24.21 14.51
C LYS A 98 -7.31 -23.11 15.50
N ILE A 99 -8.18 -22.18 15.10
CA ILE A 99 -8.67 -21.14 16.00
C ILE A 99 -9.45 -21.67 17.23
N ARG A 100 -9.95 -22.92 17.13
CA ARG A 100 -10.60 -23.61 18.27
C ARG A 100 -9.61 -24.03 19.35
N GLU A 101 -8.32 -24.17 19.01
CA GLU A 101 -7.24 -24.47 19.94
C GLU A 101 -6.72 -23.19 20.65
N GLY A 102 -7.12 -22.02 20.16
CA GLY A 102 -6.77 -20.70 20.72
C GLY A 102 -6.40 -19.70 19.62
N THR A 103 -6.84 -18.47 19.80
CA THR A 103 -6.58 -17.38 18.84
C THR A 103 -5.34 -16.56 19.19
N HIS A 104 -4.94 -16.59 20.47
CA HIS A 104 -3.79 -15.88 21.00
C HIS A 104 -3.29 -16.58 22.26
N PHE A 105 -2.05 -17.06 22.25
CA PHE A 105 -1.52 -17.82 23.37
C PHE A 105 -0.84 -16.93 24.42
N GLY A 106 -0.26 -15.79 23.99
CA GLY A 106 0.57 -14.95 24.87
C GLY A 106 1.95 -15.56 25.19
N TYR A 107 2.29 -16.63 24.53
CA TYR A 107 3.54 -17.39 24.63
C TYR A 107 4.09 -17.68 23.23
N GLU A 108 5.36 -18.09 23.16
CA GLU A 108 5.93 -18.58 21.89
C GLU A 108 5.17 -19.83 21.40
N ASN A 109 5.11 -19.96 20.08
CA ASN A 109 4.37 -21.04 19.46
C ASN A 109 5.07 -21.55 18.20
N ILE A 110 4.79 -22.81 17.87
CA ILE A 110 5.42 -23.50 16.74
C ILE A 110 5.14 -22.82 15.40
N TYR A 111 3.94 -22.24 15.21
CA TYR A 111 3.54 -21.64 13.94
C TYR A 111 4.39 -20.41 13.61
N ALA A 112 4.79 -19.63 14.62
CA ALA A 112 5.68 -18.49 14.43
C ALA A 112 7.11 -18.96 14.02
N VAL A 113 7.58 -20.06 14.58
CA VAL A 113 8.89 -20.64 14.22
C VAL A 113 8.86 -21.18 12.79
N GLU A 114 7.90 -22.01 12.45
CA GLU A 114 7.77 -22.61 11.11
C GLU A 114 7.60 -21.55 10.03
N TYR A 115 6.83 -20.51 10.30
CA TYR A 115 6.66 -19.42 9.35
C TYR A 115 7.93 -18.58 9.20
N ALA A 116 8.64 -18.27 10.30
CA ALA A 116 9.90 -17.57 10.24
C ALA A 116 10.98 -18.37 9.47
N GLU A 117 11.10 -19.68 9.71
CA GLU A 117 12.00 -20.56 8.97
C GLU A 117 11.68 -20.57 7.47
N PHE A 118 10.40 -20.64 7.12
CA PHE A 118 9.98 -20.61 5.73
C PHE A 118 10.33 -19.27 5.06
N LEU A 119 10.04 -18.15 5.70
CA LEU A 119 10.32 -16.81 5.17
C LEU A 119 11.83 -16.58 5.00
N THR A 120 12.64 -16.91 5.99
CA THR A 120 14.09 -16.73 5.92
C THR A 120 14.76 -17.63 4.87
N LYS A 121 14.18 -18.80 4.61
CA LYS A 121 14.67 -19.73 3.59
C LYS A 121 14.30 -19.28 2.16
N THR A 122 13.16 -18.61 1.97
CA THR A 122 12.57 -18.39 0.65
C THR A 122 12.60 -16.94 0.17
N LEU A 123 12.67 -15.96 1.08
CA LEU A 123 12.75 -14.55 0.72
C LEU A 123 14.18 -14.10 0.45
N PRO A 124 14.38 -13.20 -0.53
CA PRO A 124 15.72 -12.67 -0.80
C PRO A 124 16.21 -11.80 0.36
N ASN A 125 17.46 -12.05 0.78
CA ASN A 125 18.19 -11.25 1.78
C ASN A 125 17.52 -11.09 3.16
N ILE A 126 16.70 -12.07 3.57
CA ILE A 126 16.10 -12.13 4.91
C ILE A 126 16.79 -13.25 5.71
N GLU A 127 17.82 -12.89 6.45
CA GLU A 127 18.58 -13.85 7.28
C GLU A 127 17.90 -14.08 8.63
N GLN A 128 17.27 -13.04 9.19
CA GLN A 128 16.46 -13.09 10.40
C GLN A 128 15.22 -12.21 10.25
N ILE A 129 14.15 -12.57 10.96
CA ILE A 129 12.86 -11.86 10.90
C ILE A 129 12.24 -11.71 12.29
N ARG A 130 11.49 -10.64 12.51
CA ARG A 130 10.60 -10.41 13.64
C ARG A 130 9.20 -10.05 13.14
N PHE A 131 8.18 -10.59 13.78
CA PHE A 131 6.80 -10.25 13.48
C PHE A 131 6.37 -8.99 14.24
N ALA A 132 5.34 -8.32 13.72
CA ALA A 132 4.68 -7.16 14.30
C ALA A 132 3.17 -7.24 14.01
N SER A 133 2.37 -6.39 14.65
CA SER A 133 0.91 -6.43 14.45
C SER A 133 0.43 -5.55 13.29
N SER A 134 1.32 -4.79 12.67
CA SER A 134 1.03 -3.94 11.51
C SER A 134 2.31 -3.50 10.78
N GLY A 135 2.16 -3.01 9.54
CA GLY A 135 3.26 -2.35 8.83
C GLY A 135 3.77 -1.10 9.54
N THR A 136 2.91 -0.36 10.24
CA THR A 136 3.30 0.80 11.07
C THR A 136 4.25 0.40 12.19
N GLU A 137 3.92 -0.64 12.96
CA GLU A 137 4.80 -1.17 14.00
C GLU A 137 6.11 -1.70 13.41
N ALA A 138 6.04 -2.43 12.32
CA ALA A 138 7.22 -2.96 11.64
C ALA A 138 8.17 -1.82 11.20
N ASN A 139 7.64 -0.74 10.61
CA ASN A 139 8.44 0.46 10.29
C ASN A 139 9.03 1.10 11.54
N MET A 140 8.25 1.24 12.62
CA MET A 140 8.71 1.82 13.87
C MET A 140 9.92 1.07 14.44
N TYR A 141 9.84 -0.26 14.48
CA TYR A 141 10.93 -1.09 14.98
C TYR A 141 12.14 -1.08 14.06
N THR A 142 11.91 -1.10 12.75
CA THR A 142 12.99 -1.07 11.74
C THR A 142 13.79 0.23 11.81
N LEU A 143 13.13 1.38 11.93
CA LEU A 143 13.82 2.68 12.06
C LEU A 143 14.57 2.81 13.37
N ARG A 144 14.02 2.28 14.46
CA ARG A 144 14.73 2.21 15.75
C ARG A 144 15.97 1.35 15.65
N LEU A 145 15.85 0.19 15.00
CA LEU A 145 16.93 -0.75 14.77
C LEU A 145 18.03 -0.12 13.89
N ALA A 146 17.66 0.55 12.82
CA ALA A 146 18.58 1.22 11.92
C ALA A 146 19.41 2.30 12.63
N ARG A 147 18.78 3.12 13.48
CA ARG A 147 19.48 4.10 14.31
C ARG A 147 20.38 3.46 15.36
N ALA A 148 19.94 2.36 15.97
CA ALA A 148 20.74 1.62 16.96
C ALA A 148 22.00 1.01 16.34
N TYR A 149 21.88 0.47 15.12
CA TYR A 149 22.99 -0.12 14.38
C TYR A 149 24.00 0.91 13.91
N SER A 150 23.54 1.92 13.19
CA SER A 150 24.41 2.95 12.61
C SER A 150 24.94 3.97 13.62
N LYS A 151 24.26 4.12 14.79
CA LYS A 151 24.45 5.19 15.77
C LYS A 151 24.24 6.60 15.19
N ARG A 152 23.50 6.70 14.11
CA ARG A 152 23.15 7.93 13.40
C ARG A 152 21.69 8.31 13.63
N ARG A 153 21.31 9.55 13.33
CA ARG A 153 19.99 10.11 13.70
C ARG A 153 19.01 10.19 12.57
N TYR A 154 19.47 10.64 11.40
CA TYR A 154 18.55 11.02 10.31
C TYR A 154 18.05 9.81 9.51
N ILE A 155 16.80 9.91 9.07
CA ILE A 155 16.19 9.00 8.10
C ILE A 155 15.83 9.81 6.86
N ILE A 156 16.16 9.33 5.69
CA ILE A 156 15.64 9.85 4.43
C ILE A 156 14.40 9.04 4.06
N LYS A 157 13.30 9.72 3.75
CA LYS A 157 12.12 9.15 3.11
C LYS A 157 11.73 9.95 1.88
N PHE A 158 10.70 9.53 1.15
CA PHE A 158 10.29 10.17 -0.09
C PHE A 158 8.90 10.77 -0.02
N GLU A 159 8.71 11.86 -0.78
CA GLU A 159 7.42 12.53 -0.96
C GLU A 159 6.38 11.55 -1.51
N GLY A 160 5.18 11.57 -0.92
CA GLY A 160 4.10 10.64 -1.24
C GLY A 160 4.22 9.26 -0.58
N GLY A 161 5.35 8.95 0.07
CA GLY A 161 5.56 7.67 0.76
C GLY A 161 4.73 7.56 2.03
N TRP A 162 3.95 6.47 2.13
CA TRP A 162 3.14 6.17 3.31
C TRP A 162 3.70 4.97 4.08
N HIS A 163 4.20 5.21 5.28
CA HIS A 163 4.85 4.20 6.12
C HIS A 163 4.09 3.94 7.44
N GLY A 164 2.78 4.24 7.45
CA GLY A 164 1.92 4.17 8.63
C GLY A 164 1.90 5.46 9.45
N GLY A 165 1.04 5.52 10.46
CA GLY A 165 0.85 6.68 11.34
C GLY A 165 1.93 6.81 12.42
N LEU A 166 3.19 6.66 12.07
CA LEU A 166 4.34 6.77 12.98
C LEU A 166 4.83 8.22 13.03
N ASP A 167 4.70 8.89 14.15
CA ASP A 167 4.96 10.32 14.34
C ASP A 167 6.28 10.78 13.73
N GLN A 168 7.38 10.06 13.98
CA GLN A 168 8.70 10.47 13.56
C GLN A 168 8.91 10.55 12.03
N ILE A 169 8.04 9.93 11.22
CA ILE A 169 8.08 9.94 9.75
C ILE A 169 6.76 10.36 9.12
N HIS A 170 5.83 10.90 9.92
CA HIS A 170 4.54 11.38 9.44
C HIS A 170 4.67 12.82 8.91
N ILE A 171 5.51 12.94 7.89
CA ILE A 171 5.84 14.13 7.13
C ILE A 171 6.07 13.75 5.67
N GLY A 172 5.82 14.64 4.74
CA GLY A 172 6.13 14.43 3.33
C GLY A 172 5.19 13.45 2.61
N VAL A 173 3.98 13.23 3.13
CA VAL A 173 2.96 12.39 2.48
C VAL A 173 2.16 13.21 1.48
N THR A 174 1.75 14.44 1.86
CA THR A 174 1.02 15.37 1.01
C THR A 174 1.68 16.76 0.98
N PRO A 175 1.42 17.61 -0.02
CA PRO A 175 1.89 19.00 -0.01
C PRO A 175 1.26 19.82 1.13
N PRO A 176 2.02 20.72 1.77
CA PRO A 176 3.46 20.97 1.63
C PRO A 176 4.29 19.88 2.33
N TYR A 177 5.28 19.34 1.62
CA TYR A 177 6.03 18.14 2.05
C TYR A 177 7.02 18.38 3.21
N ASN A 178 7.16 19.61 3.67
CA ASN A 178 8.09 19.99 4.74
C ASN A 178 7.40 20.24 6.10
N ASP A 179 6.09 20.02 6.16
CA ASP A 179 5.30 20.17 7.38
C ASP A 179 4.79 18.81 7.88
N PRO A 180 4.59 18.65 9.20
CA PRO A 180 3.90 17.48 9.75
C PRO A 180 2.50 17.30 9.15
N GLU A 181 2.11 16.06 8.83
CA GLU A 181 0.86 15.74 8.12
C GLU A 181 -0.42 15.96 8.93
N THR A 182 -0.33 16.17 10.25
CA THR A 182 -1.50 16.17 11.11
C THR A 182 -1.37 17.13 12.28
N LEU A 183 -2.50 17.62 12.77
CA LEU A 183 -2.56 18.37 14.03
C LEU A 183 -2.07 17.52 15.19
N GLY A 184 -1.42 18.14 16.16
CA GLY A 184 -0.91 17.48 17.34
C GLY A 184 0.45 16.81 17.17
N LEU A 185 1.05 16.93 16.00
CA LEU A 185 2.41 16.45 15.72
C LEU A 185 3.39 17.65 15.69
N PRO A 186 4.19 17.89 16.76
CA PRO A 186 5.18 18.95 16.78
C PRO A 186 6.30 18.72 15.75
N HIS A 187 6.83 19.80 15.17
CA HIS A 187 7.98 19.74 14.25
C HIS A 187 9.19 19.03 14.83
N ASP A 188 9.40 19.12 16.15
CA ASP A 188 10.50 18.41 16.83
C ASP A 188 10.44 16.88 16.68
N PHE A 189 9.26 16.30 16.46
CA PHE A 189 9.12 14.84 16.27
C PHE A 189 9.63 14.38 14.91
N VAL A 190 9.48 15.23 13.89
CA VAL A 190 9.89 14.93 12.51
C VAL A 190 11.26 15.52 12.12
N LYS A 191 11.92 16.28 13.02
CA LYS A 191 13.17 17.00 12.73
C LYS A 191 14.36 16.13 12.26
N TYR A 192 14.30 14.84 12.54
CA TYR A 192 15.31 13.87 12.09
C TYR A 192 14.86 13.08 10.86
N THR A 193 13.82 13.55 10.17
CA THR A 193 13.34 12.96 8.92
C THR A 193 13.56 13.94 7.78
N LEU A 194 14.37 13.52 6.82
CA LEU A 194 14.66 14.27 5.60
C LEU A 194 13.73 13.74 4.49
N VAL A 195 12.98 14.64 3.88
CA VAL A 195 12.06 14.29 2.79
C VAL A 195 12.71 14.65 1.46
N ALA A 196 12.82 13.68 0.56
CA ALA A 196 13.36 13.87 -0.78
C ALA A 196 12.26 13.64 -1.84
N PRO A 197 12.29 14.34 -2.98
CA PRO A 197 11.41 14.00 -4.10
C PRO A 197 11.70 12.57 -4.58
N TYR A 198 10.64 11.81 -4.87
CA TYR A 198 10.79 10.46 -5.38
C TYR A 198 11.44 10.47 -6.77
N ASN A 199 12.25 9.47 -7.08
CA ASN A 199 13.03 9.40 -8.31
C ASN A 199 14.08 10.53 -8.51
N ASN A 200 14.43 11.26 -7.46
CA ASN A 200 15.47 12.31 -7.49
C ASN A 200 16.68 11.90 -6.64
N ILE A 201 17.69 11.33 -7.29
CA ILE A 201 18.88 10.82 -6.58
C ILE A 201 19.81 11.92 -6.10
N GLU A 202 19.84 13.07 -6.75
CA GLU A 202 20.74 14.19 -6.44
C GLU A 202 20.45 14.76 -5.03
N VAL A 203 19.17 14.86 -4.67
CA VAL A 203 18.75 15.30 -3.33
C VAL A 203 19.18 14.30 -2.26
N VAL A 204 19.05 13.00 -2.55
CA VAL A 204 19.49 11.94 -1.63
C VAL A 204 20.99 11.99 -1.42
N GLU A 205 21.78 12.12 -2.47
CA GLU A 205 23.24 12.24 -2.40
C GLU A 205 23.66 13.46 -1.58
N LYS A 206 23.00 14.61 -1.79
CA LYS A 206 23.22 15.82 -0.99
C LYS A 206 22.95 15.57 0.49
N TYR A 207 21.84 14.90 0.83
CA TYR A 207 21.51 14.60 2.22
C TYR A 207 22.51 13.63 2.87
N LEU A 208 22.91 12.58 2.16
CA LEU A 208 23.92 11.62 2.67
C LEU A 208 25.27 12.26 2.94
N LYS A 209 25.66 13.26 2.14
CA LYS A 209 26.91 14.03 2.35
C LYS A 209 26.80 15.08 3.48
N THR A 210 25.60 15.53 3.80
CA THR A 210 25.38 16.67 4.73
C THR A 210 25.02 16.23 6.13
N TYR A 211 24.31 15.10 6.28
CA TYR A 211 23.72 14.65 7.54
C TYR A 211 24.23 13.27 7.94
N ASP A 212 24.22 12.98 9.24
CA ASP A 212 24.49 11.64 9.78
C ASP A 212 23.27 10.70 9.56
N VAL A 213 23.09 10.25 8.31
CA VAL A 213 21.95 9.45 7.90
C VAL A 213 22.09 7.99 8.37
N ALA A 214 21.12 7.53 9.14
CA ALA A 214 21.05 6.14 9.61
C ALA A 214 20.52 5.20 8.51
N ALA A 215 19.51 5.63 7.80
CA ALA A 215 18.91 4.82 6.74
C ALA A 215 18.15 5.67 5.70
N VAL A 216 18.00 5.09 4.51
CA VAL A 216 17.07 5.52 3.47
C VAL A 216 15.91 4.54 3.43
N LEU A 217 14.69 5.03 3.70
CA LEU A 217 13.44 4.28 3.67
C LEU A 217 12.69 4.56 2.36
N VAL A 218 12.44 3.54 1.56
CA VAL A 218 11.79 3.69 0.25
C VAL A 218 10.77 2.58 -0.01
N GLU A 219 9.60 2.95 -0.54
CA GLU A 219 8.70 1.99 -1.20
C GLU A 219 9.25 1.75 -2.63
N PRO A 220 9.45 0.50 -3.08
CA PRO A 220 9.85 0.22 -4.48
C PRO A 220 8.86 0.72 -5.53
N VAL A 221 7.59 0.82 -5.16
CA VAL A 221 6.52 1.55 -5.85
C VAL A 221 5.74 2.32 -4.80
N LEU A 222 5.58 3.62 -4.97
CA LEU A 222 4.73 4.43 -4.09
C LEU A 222 3.29 3.96 -4.20
N GLY A 223 2.83 3.13 -3.27
CA GLY A 223 1.49 2.54 -3.34
C GLY A 223 0.40 3.57 -3.11
N ALA A 224 0.30 4.13 -1.91
CA ALA A 224 -0.66 5.16 -1.55
C ALA A 224 -0.44 6.48 -2.31
N GLY A 225 0.77 6.74 -2.76
CA GLY A 225 1.14 7.90 -3.58
C GLY A 225 0.62 7.85 -5.03
N GLY A 226 -0.13 6.80 -5.42
CA GLY A 226 -0.76 6.68 -6.73
C GLY A 226 -0.07 5.66 -7.66
N CYS A 227 0.50 4.62 -7.11
CA CYS A 227 1.21 3.55 -7.84
C CYS A 227 2.36 4.10 -8.73
N ILE A 228 3.17 5.01 -8.20
CA ILE A 228 4.31 5.56 -8.94
C ILE A 228 5.51 4.64 -8.79
N GLU A 229 5.99 4.10 -9.90
CA GLU A 229 7.14 3.20 -9.93
C GLU A 229 8.47 3.93 -9.67
N ALA A 230 9.36 3.29 -8.91
CA ALA A 230 10.75 3.69 -8.87
C ALA A 230 11.44 3.38 -10.21
N ARG A 231 12.23 4.31 -10.71
CA ARG A 231 13.12 4.01 -11.84
C ARG A 231 14.21 3.04 -11.38
N ARG A 232 14.54 2.09 -12.24
CA ARG A 232 15.55 1.06 -11.92
C ARG A 232 16.93 1.66 -11.61
N ASP A 233 17.32 2.70 -12.34
CA ASP A 233 18.55 3.45 -12.10
C ASP A 233 18.53 4.15 -10.73
N PHE A 234 17.41 4.76 -10.35
CA PHE A 234 17.24 5.38 -9.06
C PHE A 234 17.44 4.40 -7.90
N LEU A 235 16.82 3.20 -7.94
CA LEU A 235 17.00 2.20 -6.88
C LEU A 235 18.42 1.64 -6.84
N LYS A 236 19.08 1.46 -7.99
CA LYS A 236 20.49 1.05 -8.07
C LYS A 236 21.42 2.09 -7.43
N GLU A 237 21.19 3.35 -7.74
CA GLU A 237 21.95 4.45 -7.15
C GLU A 237 21.69 4.61 -5.65
N LEU A 238 20.43 4.43 -5.19
CA LEU A 238 20.15 4.38 -3.75
C LEU A 238 20.97 3.29 -3.04
N ARG A 239 21.03 2.08 -3.63
CA ARG A 239 21.83 0.99 -3.08
C ARG A 239 23.32 1.35 -3.03
N ARG A 240 23.87 1.88 -4.11
CA ARG A 240 25.27 2.30 -4.18
C ARG A 240 25.58 3.39 -3.15
N LEU A 241 24.81 4.47 -3.13
CA LEU A 241 25.03 5.60 -2.23
C LEU A 241 24.90 5.22 -0.76
N THR A 242 23.92 4.36 -0.41
CA THR A 242 23.77 3.90 0.98
C THR A 242 24.96 3.07 1.43
N GLN A 243 25.53 2.23 0.56
CA GLN A 243 26.75 1.47 0.87
C GLN A 243 27.97 2.37 1.03
N GLU A 244 28.17 3.34 0.14
CA GLU A 244 29.32 4.26 0.18
C GLU A 244 29.29 5.20 1.39
N ASN A 245 28.11 5.43 1.98
CA ASN A 245 27.94 6.31 3.14
C ASN A 245 27.66 5.56 4.45
N ASP A 246 27.84 4.24 4.51
CA ASP A 246 27.54 3.39 5.67
C ASP A 246 26.13 3.63 6.24
N SER A 247 25.16 3.92 5.38
CA SER A 247 23.74 4.04 5.71
C SER A 247 23.02 2.77 5.31
N LEU A 248 21.93 2.41 6.02
CA LEU A 248 21.14 1.25 5.66
C LEU A 248 20.13 1.62 4.56
N LEU A 249 19.91 0.71 3.61
CA LEU A 249 18.78 0.77 2.70
C LEU A 249 17.64 -0.06 3.28
N ILE A 250 16.48 0.56 3.48
CA ILE A 250 15.26 -0.10 3.96
C ILE A 250 14.23 -0.07 2.86
N PHE A 251 13.76 -1.26 2.43
CA PHE A 251 12.60 -1.35 1.55
C PHE A 251 11.33 -1.50 2.38
N ASP A 252 10.40 -0.55 2.24
CA ASP A 252 9.04 -0.71 2.71
C ASP A 252 8.26 -1.54 1.68
N GLU A 253 8.16 -2.82 1.94
CA GLU A 253 7.45 -3.79 1.11
C GLU A 253 6.05 -4.12 1.69
N VAL A 254 5.49 -3.22 2.47
CA VAL A 254 4.15 -3.42 3.04
C VAL A 254 3.09 -3.58 1.94
N ILE A 255 3.28 -2.96 0.76
CA ILE A 255 2.41 -3.15 -0.41
C ILE A 255 3.07 -4.07 -1.44
N THR A 256 4.32 -3.86 -1.77
CA THR A 256 5.02 -4.55 -2.88
C THR A 256 5.46 -5.97 -2.54
N GLY A 257 5.64 -6.29 -1.24
CA GLY A 257 5.99 -7.63 -0.77
C GLY A 257 4.94 -8.67 -1.13
N PHE A 258 5.36 -9.78 -1.70
CA PHE A 258 4.49 -10.83 -2.25
C PHE A 258 3.52 -10.36 -3.34
N ARG A 259 3.65 -9.13 -3.84
CA ARG A 259 2.75 -8.56 -4.85
C ARG A 259 3.37 -8.51 -6.24
N LEU A 260 4.51 -7.86 -6.41
CA LEU A 260 5.18 -7.72 -7.72
C LEU A 260 5.87 -9.00 -8.18
N ALA A 261 6.41 -9.72 -7.23
CA ALA A 261 6.99 -11.05 -7.32
C ALA A 261 6.83 -11.72 -5.96
N TYR A 262 7.19 -12.99 -5.84
CA TYR A 262 7.18 -13.66 -4.55
C TYR A 262 8.09 -12.96 -3.53
N GLY A 263 9.30 -12.61 -3.93
CA GLY A 263 10.25 -11.84 -3.12
C GLY A 263 10.04 -10.33 -3.16
N GLY A 264 8.87 -9.86 -3.62
CA GLY A 264 8.49 -8.46 -3.63
C GLY A 264 9.30 -7.59 -4.59
N GLY A 265 9.48 -6.32 -4.21
CA GLY A 265 10.27 -5.36 -4.96
C GLY A 265 11.76 -5.72 -5.02
N GLN A 266 12.32 -6.36 -3.98
CA GLN A 266 13.71 -6.82 -4.02
C GLN A 266 13.95 -7.77 -5.20
N GLU A 267 13.08 -8.77 -5.40
CA GLU A 267 13.16 -9.72 -6.52
C GLU A 267 12.86 -9.03 -7.84
N TYR A 268 11.77 -8.25 -7.91
CA TYR A 268 11.31 -7.60 -9.13
C TYR A 268 12.36 -6.63 -9.73
N TYR A 269 13.00 -5.83 -8.88
CA TYR A 269 14.03 -4.87 -9.29
C TYR A 269 15.45 -5.44 -9.27
N ASN A 270 15.64 -6.61 -8.70
CA ASN A 270 16.95 -7.24 -8.43
C ASN A 270 17.87 -6.32 -7.59
N ILE A 271 17.32 -5.79 -6.49
CA ILE A 271 18.01 -4.92 -5.53
C ILE A 271 17.85 -5.51 -4.13
N LYS A 272 18.95 -5.72 -3.42
CA LYS A 272 18.95 -6.21 -2.03
C LYS A 272 19.01 -5.04 -1.06
N ALA A 273 17.97 -4.89 -0.25
CA ALA A 273 17.97 -3.96 0.88
C ALA A 273 18.67 -4.58 2.10
N ASP A 274 19.13 -3.75 3.04
CA ASP A 274 19.70 -4.23 4.31
C ASP A 274 18.59 -4.71 5.26
N LEU A 275 17.48 -4.00 5.29
CA LEU A 275 16.27 -4.34 6.04
C LEU A 275 15.05 -4.22 5.13
N VAL A 276 14.04 -5.03 5.41
CA VAL A 276 12.76 -5.04 4.68
C VAL A 276 11.63 -5.03 5.68
N VAL A 277 10.60 -4.24 5.38
CA VAL A 277 9.37 -4.14 6.16
C VAL A 277 8.23 -4.80 5.39
N TYR A 278 7.48 -5.68 6.03
CA TYR A 278 6.33 -6.38 5.47
C TYR A 278 5.04 -6.06 6.22
N GLY A 279 3.92 -6.19 5.54
CA GLY A 279 2.58 -6.10 6.08
C GLY A 279 1.57 -6.74 5.12
N LYS A 280 0.29 -6.48 5.35
CA LYS A 280 -0.80 -6.88 4.42
C LYS A 280 -0.76 -8.37 4.05
N ILE A 281 -0.27 -8.73 2.86
CA ILE A 281 -0.26 -10.10 2.31
C ILE A 281 0.40 -11.10 3.26
N ILE A 282 1.45 -10.69 4.00
CA ILE A 282 2.15 -11.56 4.95
C ILE A 282 1.22 -12.17 6.02
N GLY A 283 0.08 -11.53 6.28
CA GLY A 283 -0.93 -12.03 7.23
C GLY A 283 -1.97 -12.98 6.62
N GLY A 284 -1.81 -13.38 5.36
CA GLY A 284 -2.74 -14.32 4.71
C GLY A 284 -4.17 -13.81 4.52
N GLY A 285 -4.36 -12.48 4.48
CA GLY A 285 -5.68 -11.85 4.40
C GLY A 285 -6.32 -11.61 5.78
N PHE A 286 -5.67 -12.00 6.87
CA PHE A 286 -6.15 -11.75 8.24
C PHE A 286 -5.55 -10.45 8.82
N PRO A 287 -6.32 -9.72 9.65
CA PRO A 287 -5.87 -8.46 10.26
C PRO A 287 -4.79 -8.69 11.32
N GLY A 288 -4.01 -7.64 11.61
CA GLY A 288 -3.02 -7.67 12.68
C GLY A 288 -1.69 -8.33 12.28
N ALA A 289 -1.20 -8.10 11.04
CA ALA A 289 0.02 -8.68 10.55
C ALA A 289 1.03 -7.62 10.06
N GLY A 290 2.26 -7.82 10.44
CA GLY A 290 3.45 -7.13 9.96
C GLY A 290 4.69 -7.95 10.30
N ALA A 291 5.80 -7.63 9.66
CA ALA A 291 7.10 -8.19 9.98
C ALA A 291 8.20 -7.25 9.48
N PHE A 292 9.40 -7.41 10.03
CA PHE A 292 10.61 -6.80 9.51
C PHE A 292 11.78 -7.77 9.67
N GLY A 293 12.70 -7.73 8.73
CA GLY A 293 13.84 -8.62 8.71
C GLY A 293 14.92 -8.14 7.77
N GLY A 294 15.99 -8.88 7.69
CA GLY A 294 17.14 -8.57 6.82
C GLY A 294 18.41 -9.19 7.34
N ARG A 295 19.51 -8.45 7.21
CA ARG A 295 20.86 -8.85 7.60
C ARG A 295 20.95 -9.23 9.08
N SER A 296 21.54 -10.37 9.36
CA SER A 296 21.67 -10.93 10.73
C SER A 296 22.49 -10.03 11.66
N ASP A 297 23.54 -9.38 11.16
CA ASP A 297 24.37 -8.47 11.96
C ASP A 297 23.58 -7.24 12.46
N VAL A 298 22.60 -6.78 11.68
CA VAL A 298 21.70 -5.70 12.10
C VAL A 298 20.63 -6.22 13.06
N MET A 299 19.99 -7.35 12.71
CA MET A 299 18.93 -7.98 13.50
C MET A 299 19.42 -8.50 14.87
N ASP A 300 20.70 -8.82 14.99
CA ASP A 300 21.35 -9.25 16.25
C ASP A 300 21.23 -8.21 17.40
N LEU A 301 20.99 -6.94 17.07
CA LEU A 301 20.71 -5.93 18.10
C LEU A 301 19.36 -6.13 18.83
N LEU A 302 18.51 -7.04 18.38
CA LEU A 302 17.27 -7.44 19.04
C LEU A 302 17.47 -8.64 19.98
N ASP A 303 18.64 -9.30 19.97
CA ASP A 303 18.91 -10.50 20.74
C ASP A 303 19.06 -10.18 22.23
N HIS A 304 18.06 -10.55 23.01
CA HIS A 304 18.01 -10.32 24.44
C HIS A 304 18.88 -11.28 25.25
N ILE A 305 19.31 -12.40 24.65
CA ILE A 305 20.22 -13.36 25.30
C ILE A 305 21.64 -12.80 25.24
N LYS A 306 22.07 -12.34 24.08
CA LYS A 306 23.39 -11.69 23.91
C LYS A 306 23.47 -10.33 24.59
N ARG A 307 22.33 -9.62 24.68
CA ARG A 307 22.23 -8.27 25.28
C ARG A 307 21.11 -8.24 26.33
N PRO A 308 21.36 -8.78 27.54
CA PRO A 308 20.34 -8.95 28.58
C PRO A 308 19.81 -7.60 29.09
N LYS A 309 20.64 -6.55 29.12
CA LYS A 309 20.21 -5.23 29.57
C LYS A 309 19.41 -4.50 28.47
N GLY A 310 18.23 -3.98 28.80
CA GLY A 310 17.34 -3.33 27.86
C GLY A 310 17.93 -2.13 27.11
N ARG A 311 18.89 -1.41 27.72
CA ARG A 311 19.55 -0.26 27.07
C ARG A 311 20.67 -0.65 26.09
N GLU A 312 21.07 -1.91 26.06
CA GLU A 312 22.11 -2.45 25.19
C GLU A 312 21.54 -3.07 23.91
N ARG A 313 20.22 -3.11 23.77
CA ARG A 313 19.51 -3.67 22.62
C ARG A 313 18.43 -2.75 22.08
N SER A 314 18.02 -2.97 20.83
CA SER A 314 16.83 -2.35 20.25
C SER A 314 15.58 -3.03 20.84
N GLY A 315 14.63 -2.23 21.34
CA GLY A 315 13.38 -2.76 21.92
C GLY A 315 12.38 -3.16 20.85
N HIS A 316 11.75 -4.33 21.05
CA HIS A 316 10.65 -4.86 20.23
C HIS A 316 9.66 -5.57 21.15
N GLY A 317 8.37 -5.51 20.80
CA GLY A 317 7.30 -6.19 21.54
C GLY A 317 5.93 -5.78 21.03
N GLY A 318 4.90 -6.48 21.48
CA GLY A 318 3.50 -6.26 21.14
C GLY A 318 2.66 -7.45 21.59
N THR A 319 1.48 -7.21 22.16
CA THR A 319 0.63 -8.26 22.70
C THR A 319 0.28 -9.33 21.66
N PHE A 320 -0.02 -8.95 20.45
CA PHE A 320 -0.47 -9.87 19.38
C PHE A 320 0.62 -10.30 18.40
N VAL A 321 1.87 -9.97 18.68
CA VAL A 321 3.00 -10.37 17.83
C VAL A 321 3.12 -11.89 17.78
N GLY A 322 3.24 -12.45 16.58
CA GLY A 322 3.40 -13.89 16.40
C GLY A 322 2.17 -14.74 16.79
N ASN A 323 0.96 -14.14 16.83
CA ASN A 323 -0.25 -14.88 17.16
C ASN A 323 -0.53 -16.01 16.16
N PRO A 324 -1.08 -17.14 16.58
CA PRO A 324 -1.25 -18.31 15.74
C PRO A 324 -2.16 -18.06 14.53
N VAL A 325 -3.17 -17.20 14.64
CA VAL A 325 -4.09 -16.91 13.52
C VAL A 325 -3.34 -16.33 12.33
N ASN A 326 -2.54 -15.28 12.55
CA ASN A 326 -1.76 -14.66 11.48
C ASN A 326 -0.60 -15.54 11.02
N MET A 327 0.01 -16.30 11.91
CA MET A 327 1.13 -17.17 11.53
C MET A 327 0.65 -18.32 10.61
N ILE A 328 -0.46 -18.95 10.94
CA ILE A 328 -1.04 -20.03 10.12
C ILE A 328 -1.56 -19.46 8.79
N ALA A 329 -2.36 -18.39 8.83
CA ALA A 329 -2.91 -17.79 7.62
C ALA A 329 -1.82 -17.31 6.66
N GLY A 330 -0.84 -16.59 7.21
CA GLY A 330 0.30 -16.09 6.45
C GLY A 330 1.11 -17.21 5.84
N TYR A 331 1.46 -18.23 6.63
CA TYR A 331 2.21 -19.37 6.14
C TYR A 331 1.49 -20.10 4.99
N VAL A 332 0.20 -20.39 5.16
CA VAL A 332 -0.60 -21.10 4.15
C VAL A 332 -0.68 -20.30 2.85
N LEU A 333 -0.98 -19.01 2.93
CA LEU A 333 -1.07 -18.14 1.74
C LEU A 333 0.30 -17.97 1.07
N VAL A 334 1.33 -17.61 1.85
CA VAL A 334 2.65 -17.28 1.31
C VAL A 334 3.33 -18.54 0.76
N LYS A 335 3.10 -19.70 1.38
CA LYS A 335 3.56 -20.99 0.83
C LYS A 335 2.88 -21.28 -0.51
N TYR A 336 1.57 -21.07 -0.63
CA TYR A 336 0.87 -21.22 -1.91
C TYR A 336 1.50 -20.32 -3.00
N LEU A 337 1.75 -19.04 -2.68
CA LEU A 337 2.40 -18.12 -3.61
C LEU A 337 3.83 -18.56 -3.99
N TYR A 338 4.56 -19.16 -3.07
CA TYR A 338 5.89 -19.74 -3.33
C TYR A 338 5.84 -20.92 -4.28
N ASP A 339 4.89 -21.82 -4.05
CA ASP A 339 4.71 -23.03 -4.86
C ASP A 339 4.17 -22.69 -6.27
N HIS A 340 3.58 -21.50 -6.47
CA HIS A 340 2.95 -21.04 -7.72
C HIS A 340 3.54 -19.70 -8.21
N LYS A 341 4.85 -19.56 -8.21
CA LYS A 341 5.54 -18.33 -8.67
C LYS A 341 5.29 -17.97 -10.14
N ASP A 342 4.95 -18.93 -10.96
CA ASP A 342 4.55 -18.77 -12.35
C ASP A 342 3.34 -17.84 -12.53
N LEU A 343 2.40 -17.82 -11.57
CA LEU A 343 1.24 -16.93 -11.58
C LEU A 343 1.61 -15.44 -11.62
N TYR A 344 2.75 -15.04 -11.09
CA TYR A 344 3.16 -13.63 -11.10
C TYR A 344 3.41 -13.09 -12.51
N THR A 345 3.95 -13.90 -13.41
CA THR A 345 4.22 -13.47 -14.79
C THR A 345 2.90 -13.16 -15.51
N GLU A 346 1.92 -14.06 -15.40
CA GLU A 346 0.60 -13.85 -16.00
C GLU A 346 -0.11 -12.65 -15.37
N PHE A 347 -0.12 -12.58 -14.05
CA PHE A 347 -0.75 -11.49 -13.30
C PHE A 347 -0.20 -10.12 -13.67
N ASN A 348 1.12 -9.99 -13.70
CA ASN A 348 1.77 -8.73 -14.08
C ASN A 348 1.50 -8.38 -15.54
N ASN A 349 1.60 -9.34 -16.47
CA ASN A 349 1.37 -9.11 -17.89
C ASN A 349 -0.06 -8.67 -18.17
N ARG A 350 -1.05 -9.27 -17.49
CA ARG A 350 -2.47 -8.93 -17.62
C ARG A 350 -2.73 -7.46 -17.23
N TRP A 351 -2.21 -7.02 -16.10
CA TRP A 351 -2.38 -5.63 -15.65
C TRP A 351 -1.50 -4.63 -16.39
N ASP A 352 -0.33 -5.02 -16.85
CA ASP A 352 0.47 -4.20 -17.76
C ASP A 352 -0.25 -4.01 -19.12
N HIS A 353 -0.98 -5.02 -19.58
CA HIS A 353 -1.81 -4.89 -20.78
C HIS A 353 -2.98 -3.93 -20.55
N ALA A 354 -3.69 -4.06 -19.42
CA ALA A 354 -4.76 -3.15 -19.01
C ALA A 354 -4.26 -1.69 -18.93
N ARG A 355 -3.10 -1.48 -18.30
CA ARG A 355 -2.47 -0.16 -18.19
C ARG A 355 -2.18 0.45 -19.57
N ARG A 356 -1.61 -0.33 -20.50
CA ARG A 356 -1.37 0.14 -21.90
C ARG A 356 -2.67 0.48 -22.63
N LYS A 357 -3.74 -0.33 -22.46
CA LYS A 357 -5.06 -0.01 -23.03
C LYS A 357 -5.58 1.34 -22.51
N ILE A 358 -5.52 1.55 -21.19
CA ILE A 358 -5.96 2.80 -20.56
C ILE A 358 -5.08 3.99 -21.01
N ASP A 359 -3.76 3.81 -21.07
CA ASP A 359 -2.86 4.88 -21.53
C ASP A 359 -3.14 5.29 -22.98
N LYS A 360 -3.50 4.34 -23.84
CA LYS A 360 -3.95 4.60 -25.19
C LYS A 360 -5.28 5.37 -25.22
N ILE A 361 -6.23 5.01 -24.39
CA ILE A 361 -7.51 5.75 -24.24
C ILE A 361 -7.23 7.19 -23.79
N CYS A 362 -6.32 7.41 -22.83
CA CYS A 362 -5.90 8.75 -22.44
C CYS A 362 -5.27 9.52 -23.64
N GLU A 363 -4.49 8.85 -24.48
CA GLU A 363 -3.89 9.44 -25.68
C GLU A 363 -4.93 9.85 -26.72
N GLU A 364 -5.91 8.99 -26.99
CA GLU A 364 -7.02 9.25 -27.90
C GLU A 364 -7.97 10.36 -27.41
N ASN A 365 -7.88 10.73 -26.12
CA ASN A 365 -8.63 11.79 -25.47
C ASN A 365 -7.71 12.94 -25.02
N ASP A 366 -6.90 13.45 -25.92
CA ASP A 366 -6.05 14.65 -25.75
C ASP A 366 -5.10 14.60 -24.55
N ARG A 367 -4.75 13.42 -24.06
CA ARG A 367 -3.90 13.24 -22.86
C ARG A 367 -4.46 13.93 -21.62
N ILE A 368 -5.79 13.89 -21.43
CA ILE A 368 -6.43 14.34 -20.19
C ILE A 368 -5.99 13.53 -18.96
N CYS A 369 -5.46 12.35 -19.16
CA CYS A 369 -4.97 11.45 -18.11
C CYS A 369 -3.68 10.75 -18.51
N TRP A 370 -3.03 10.18 -17.50
CA TRP A 370 -1.82 9.38 -17.62
C TRP A 370 -1.91 8.16 -16.71
N THR A 371 -1.31 7.07 -17.13
CA THR A 371 -1.15 5.90 -16.28
C THR A 371 0.23 5.83 -15.64
N THR A 372 0.28 5.32 -14.42
CA THR A 372 1.50 4.97 -13.68
C THR A 372 1.42 3.54 -13.20
N GLY A 373 2.50 3.04 -12.64
CA GLY A 373 2.57 1.72 -12.05
C GLY A 373 3.35 0.73 -12.88
N VAL A 374 3.55 -0.44 -12.30
CA VAL A 374 4.33 -1.54 -12.85
C VAL A 374 3.69 -2.87 -12.43
N GLY A 375 3.72 -3.84 -13.34
CA GLY A 375 3.07 -5.12 -13.11
C GLY A 375 1.59 -4.94 -12.78
N ASN A 376 1.19 -5.49 -11.66
CA ASN A 376 -0.21 -5.49 -11.19
C ASN A 376 -0.60 -4.28 -10.33
N MET A 377 0.19 -3.23 -10.29
CA MET A 377 -0.12 -1.98 -9.61
C MET A 377 -0.41 -0.91 -10.65
N LEU A 378 -1.58 -0.28 -10.59
CA LEU A 378 -2.06 0.67 -11.59
C LEU A 378 -2.55 1.96 -10.95
N GLY A 379 -1.99 3.09 -11.37
CA GLY A 379 -2.49 4.44 -11.10
C GLY A 379 -3.04 5.11 -12.36
N ILE A 380 -4.06 5.95 -12.20
CA ILE A 380 -4.59 6.82 -13.26
C ILE A 380 -4.65 8.25 -12.72
N HIS A 381 -4.07 9.19 -13.44
CA HIS A 381 -3.91 10.57 -12.98
C HIS A 381 -4.37 11.56 -14.03
N PHE A 382 -5.24 12.47 -13.66
CA PHE A 382 -5.68 13.61 -14.47
C PHE A 382 -4.71 14.79 -14.27
N THR A 383 -3.57 14.74 -14.96
CA THR A 383 -2.48 15.70 -14.83
C THR A 383 -2.01 16.22 -16.18
N THR A 384 -1.41 17.41 -16.18
CA THR A 384 -0.93 18.08 -17.40
C THR A 384 0.24 17.35 -18.08
N ARG A 385 0.95 16.53 -17.33
CA ARG A 385 2.04 15.67 -17.85
C ARG A 385 2.07 14.33 -17.08
N ARG A 386 2.80 13.36 -17.62
CA ARG A 386 2.95 12.05 -17.00
C ARG A 386 3.64 12.18 -15.63
N PRO A 387 3.02 11.64 -14.57
CA PRO A 387 3.63 11.64 -13.25
C PRO A 387 4.84 10.68 -13.18
N TRP A 388 5.90 11.14 -12.56
CA TRP A 388 7.12 10.40 -12.22
C TRP A 388 7.49 10.53 -10.75
N ASP A 389 6.78 11.41 -10.04
CA ASP A 389 6.86 11.67 -8.64
C ASP A 389 5.48 12.07 -8.08
N HIS A 390 5.35 12.11 -6.77
CA HIS A 390 4.10 12.46 -6.12
C HIS A 390 3.74 13.95 -6.30
N ARG A 391 4.72 14.83 -6.46
CA ARG A 391 4.46 16.25 -6.70
C ARG A 391 3.64 16.47 -7.97
N THR A 392 4.01 15.78 -9.05
CA THR A 392 3.30 15.85 -10.31
C THR A 392 1.84 15.42 -10.15
N THR A 393 1.56 14.36 -9.37
CA THR A 393 0.19 13.89 -9.17
C THR A 393 -0.68 14.86 -8.39
N ARG A 394 -0.09 15.79 -7.62
CA ARG A 394 -0.81 16.71 -6.75
C ARG A 394 -0.84 18.13 -7.27
N LEU A 395 0.30 18.64 -7.74
CA LEU A 395 0.45 20.05 -8.11
C LEU A 395 0.13 20.34 -9.58
N GLU A 396 0.05 19.30 -10.42
CA GLU A 396 -0.22 19.43 -11.84
C GLU A 396 -1.55 18.80 -12.26
N ARG A 397 -2.48 18.69 -11.34
CA ARG A 397 -3.85 18.24 -11.63
C ARG A 397 -4.55 19.20 -12.59
N ILE A 398 -5.25 18.64 -13.55
CA ILE A 398 -6.09 19.40 -14.49
C ILE A 398 -7.33 19.90 -13.77
N ASN A 399 -7.96 19.03 -12.96
CA ASN A 399 -9.13 19.35 -12.17
C ASN A 399 -9.27 18.33 -11.03
N ASP A 400 -9.56 18.79 -9.81
CA ASP A 400 -9.63 17.95 -8.60
C ASP A 400 -10.91 17.10 -8.53
N ASP A 401 -11.94 17.43 -9.29
CA ASP A 401 -13.22 16.72 -9.25
C ASP A 401 -13.28 15.54 -10.23
N LEU A 402 -12.41 15.52 -11.24
CA LEU A 402 -12.38 14.41 -12.22
C LEU A 402 -12.24 13.02 -11.57
N PRO A 403 -11.27 12.76 -10.68
CA PRO A 403 -11.16 11.45 -10.03
C PRO A 403 -12.34 11.16 -9.10
N LYS A 404 -12.88 12.15 -8.39
CA LYS A 404 -14.03 12.00 -7.48
C LYS A 404 -15.31 11.62 -8.24
N ILE A 405 -15.55 12.31 -9.35
CA ILE A 405 -16.71 12.02 -10.19
C ILE A 405 -16.56 10.65 -10.85
N PHE A 406 -15.37 10.29 -11.32
CA PHE A 406 -15.11 8.95 -11.82
C PHE A 406 -15.34 7.88 -10.75
N HIS A 407 -14.94 8.11 -9.52
CA HIS A 407 -15.20 7.19 -8.41
C HIS A 407 -16.70 6.96 -8.21
N LEU A 408 -17.51 8.03 -8.23
CA LEU A 408 -18.97 7.94 -8.15
C LEU A 408 -19.56 7.23 -9.38
N TYR A 409 -19.04 7.51 -10.55
CA TYR A 409 -19.46 6.93 -11.83
C TYR A 409 -19.20 5.41 -11.88
N ALA A 410 -18.01 4.98 -11.45
CA ALA A 410 -17.58 3.59 -11.43
C ALA A 410 -18.38 2.74 -10.43
N ARG A 411 -18.59 3.24 -9.21
CA ARG A 411 -19.35 2.50 -8.18
C ARG A 411 -20.82 2.33 -8.55
N ASN A 412 -21.42 3.29 -9.23
CA ASN A 412 -22.78 3.12 -9.77
C ASN A 412 -22.90 2.02 -10.82
N ARG A 413 -21.77 1.65 -11.44
CA ARG A 413 -21.64 0.60 -12.47
C ARG A 413 -21.01 -0.69 -11.96
N GLY A 414 -20.95 -0.85 -10.62
CA GLY A 414 -20.52 -2.08 -9.99
C GLY A 414 -19.01 -2.27 -9.90
N VAL A 415 -18.23 -1.19 -9.88
CA VAL A 415 -16.78 -1.23 -9.62
C VAL A 415 -16.45 -0.34 -8.42
N LEU A 416 -15.72 -0.87 -7.44
CA LEU A 416 -15.36 -0.17 -6.22
C LEU A 416 -13.84 -0.20 -6.00
N TYR A 417 -13.28 0.95 -5.63
CA TYR A 417 -11.95 1.13 -5.06
C TYR A 417 -12.03 2.23 -3.99
N ILE A 418 -11.01 2.38 -3.13
CA ILE A 418 -11.22 3.12 -1.88
C ILE A 418 -11.13 4.64 -2.01
N SER A 419 -10.19 5.16 -2.81
CA SER A 419 -9.89 6.61 -2.80
C SER A 419 -10.58 7.33 -3.93
N GLU A 420 -11.47 8.28 -3.61
CA GLU A 420 -12.06 9.17 -4.60
C GLU A 420 -11.08 10.22 -5.14
N ASP A 421 -9.97 10.47 -4.44
CA ASP A 421 -9.02 11.52 -4.78
C ASP A 421 -7.85 11.05 -5.66
N THR A 422 -7.54 9.76 -5.60
CA THR A 422 -6.44 9.15 -6.36
C THR A 422 -6.86 7.77 -6.84
N ILE A 423 -6.92 7.59 -8.16
CA ILE A 423 -7.24 6.29 -8.73
C ILE A 423 -5.97 5.45 -8.67
N HIS A 424 -5.89 4.56 -7.69
CA HIS A 424 -4.84 3.57 -7.59
C HIS A 424 -5.44 2.22 -7.24
N LEU A 425 -5.10 1.21 -8.04
CA LEU A 425 -5.68 -0.11 -7.99
C LEU A 425 -4.65 -1.12 -7.52
N LEU A 426 -5.09 -2.00 -6.62
CA LEU A 426 -4.30 -3.09 -6.06
C LEU A 426 -5.05 -4.43 -6.21
N PRO A 427 -5.23 -4.89 -7.46
CA PRO A 427 -6.09 -6.03 -7.76
C PRO A 427 -5.58 -7.36 -7.21
N SER A 428 -6.39 -8.39 -7.32
CA SER A 428 -6.08 -9.77 -7.03
C SER A 428 -5.66 -10.54 -8.30
N MET A 429 -4.89 -11.62 -8.13
CA MET A 429 -4.51 -12.53 -9.21
C MET A 429 -5.72 -13.21 -9.88
N ILE A 430 -6.84 -13.31 -9.16
CA ILE A 430 -8.04 -13.99 -9.62
C ILE A 430 -9.07 -13.09 -10.32
N HIS A 431 -8.78 -11.78 -10.52
CA HIS A 431 -9.61 -10.96 -11.39
C HIS A 431 -9.60 -11.52 -12.81
N SER A 432 -10.79 -11.69 -13.39
CA SER A 432 -10.93 -12.14 -14.77
C SER A 432 -10.65 -11.03 -15.78
N ASP A 433 -10.38 -11.40 -17.03
CA ASP A 433 -10.23 -10.44 -18.12
C ASP A 433 -11.55 -9.65 -18.35
N ASP A 434 -12.71 -10.28 -18.18
CA ASP A 434 -14.02 -9.60 -18.28
C ASP A 434 -14.17 -8.50 -17.21
N GLU A 435 -13.70 -8.72 -15.98
CA GLU A 435 -13.74 -7.73 -14.91
C GLU A 435 -12.81 -6.55 -15.19
N ILE A 436 -11.64 -6.83 -15.75
CA ILE A 436 -10.68 -5.81 -16.19
C ILE A 436 -11.25 -5.00 -17.36
N ASP A 437 -11.78 -5.67 -18.38
CA ASP A 437 -12.37 -5.01 -19.55
C ASP A 437 -13.64 -4.22 -19.18
N MET A 438 -14.42 -4.67 -18.19
CA MET A 438 -15.54 -3.90 -17.63
C MET A 438 -15.03 -2.58 -17.01
N PHE A 439 -13.97 -2.60 -16.22
CA PHE A 439 -13.39 -1.38 -15.65
C PHE A 439 -12.91 -0.43 -16.76
N ILE A 440 -12.18 -0.95 -17.76
CA ILE A 440 -11.69 -0.16 -18.89
C ILE A 440 -12.86 0.45 -19.69
N SER A 441 -13.94 -0.31 -19.92
CA SER A 441 -15.14 0.17 -20.61
C SER A 441 -15.81 1.31 -19.84
N ILE A 442 -15.96 1.17 -18.52
CA ILE A 442 -16.53 2.21 -17.65
C ILE A 442 -15.67 3.48 -17.70
N PHE A 443 -14.34 3.34 -17.66
CA PHE A 443 -13.44 4.48 -17.76
C PHE A 443 -13.54 5.19 -19.13
N THR A 444 -13.62 4.42 -20.21
CA THR A 444 -13.81 4.95 -21.57
C THR A 444 -15.13 5.70 -21.72
N GLN A 445 -16.23 5.15 -21.20
CA GLN A 445 -17.54 5.80 -21.22
C GLN A 445 -17.51 7.13 -20.44
N TYR A 446 -16.88 7.15 -19.26
CA TYR A 446 -16.71 8.37 -18.47
C TYR A 446 -16.00 9.47 -19.25
N LEU A 447 -14.87 9.17 -19.89
CA LEU A 447 -14.16 10.16 -20.70
C LEU A 447 -14.99 10.64 -21.89
N ASN A 448 -15.72 9.75 -22.56
CA ASN A 448 -16.60 10.12 -23.69
C ASN A 448 -17.73 11.06 -23.24
N GLU A 449 -18.36 10.83 -22.09
CA GLU A 449 -19.42 11.71 -21.56
C GLU A 449 -18.88 13.11 -21.16
N LEU A 450 -17.60 13.21 -20.76
CA LEU A 450 -16.98 14.48 -20.43
C LEU A 450 -16.54 15.29 -21.67
N LEU A 451 -16.01 14.61 -22.69
CA LEU A 451 -15.29 15.26 -23.79
C LEU A 451 -16.13 15.39 -25.08
N LYS A 452 -17.09 14.53 -25.29
CA LYS A 452 -18.01 14.54 -26.44
C LYS A 452 -19.37 15.12 -26.07
#